data_fdc2c81bfe5fe2d1dc86eee04594440d
#
_entry.id   fdc2c81bfe5fe2d1dc86eee04594440d
#
_cell.length_a   1.000
_cell.length_b   1.000
_cell.length_c   1.000
_cell.angle_alpha   90.00
_cell.angle_beta   90.00
_cell.angle_gamma   90.00
#
_symmetry.space_group_name_H-M   'P 1'
#
loop_
_entity.id
_entity.type
_entity.pdbx_description
1 polymer ?
#
loop_
_entity_poly.entity_id
_entity_poly.type
_entity_poly.pdbx_seq_one_letter_code
_entity_poly.pdbx_strand_id
1 'polypeptide(L)'
;MPLALVLTAVVLGSGLLAGCGGGETSGSATQTTQPKLRVALVLPGSADDKGFNQAAYEALPILEERFGAETAYSENTPVNEFEQAFRDYAEQGFNVVIGQGFEFGEVAMKVAPDYPDTFFLVTNNPDVQGPNLQGLQPASWEAAYLAGVAAGTVSRSGKVGGIAGQEFPVIVAQMEAFKLGVLAVKPGAEVRLTYLGTFEDVEKAKETARAMIDDGVDVLYHIADAAGLGVIQAAQEAGIWAIGWGKDQNGVAPDTVFTSQIVDQTAMIVDGVAAIAEGTFEGKPRTFGLDSDVLGLAPIRALPGELASKVETAVADAKAKILSGETEVPFIPEPTG
;
A
#
# COMPACT_ATOMS: atom_id res chain seq x y z
N MET A 1 -1.98 -60.37 -16.99
CA MET A 1 -1.06 -61.40 -17.51
C MET A 1 0.03 -60.72 -18.27
N PRO A 2 1.33 -61.13 -18.15
CA PRO A 2 2.15 -61.35 -16.95
C PRO A 2 3.29 -60.32 -16.89
N LEU A 3 3.76 -59.88 -15.77
CA LEU A 3 4.84 -60.41 -14.90
C LEU A 3 6.15 -60.81 -15.65
N ALA A 4 7.23 -60.04 -15.45
CA ALA A 4 8.59 -60.55 -15.55
C ALA A 4 9.50 -59.81 -14.57
N LEU A 5 9.86 -60.55 -13.57
CA LEU A 5 10.86 -60.36 -12.49
C LEU A 5 12.23 -60.80 -13.08
N VAL A 6 13.30 -60.03 -12.91
CA VAL A 6 14.67 -60.55 -12.97
C VAL A 6 15.48 -60.02 -11.81
N LEU A 7 15.88 -60.99 -11.01
CA LEU A 7 16.88 -60.93 -9.93
C LEU A 7 18.29 -61.20 -10.49
N THR A 8 19.27 -60.86 -9.69
CA THR A 8 20.68 -61.34 -9.59
C THR A 8 21.69 -60.21 -9.77
N ALA A 9 22.80 -60.10 -9.05
CA ALA A 9 23.51 -60.94 -8.06
C ALA A 9 24.47 -60.10 -7.23
N VAL A 10 24.71 -60.54 -6.04
CA VAL A 10 25.72 -60.12 -5.05
C VAL A 10 27.13 -60.51 -5.53
N VAL A 11 28.15 -59.64 -5.38
CA VAL A 11 29.54 -60.05 -5.24
C VAL A 11 30.19 -59.37 -4.02
N LEU A 12 30.48 -60.18 -3.05
CA LEU A 12 31.35 -59.88 -1.93
C LEU A 12 32.82 -59.89 -2.39
N GLY A 13 33.56 -58.88 -2.01
CA GLY A 13 35.03 -58.84 -2.13
C GLY A 13 35.63 -58.21 -0.93
N SER A 14 36.10 -59.04 0.01
CA SER A 14 36.90 -58.65 1.18
C SER A 14 38.33 -58.32 0.83
N GLY A 15 38.83 -57.19 1.31
CA GLY A 15 40.25 -56.82 1.24
C GLY A 15 40.62 -55.87 2.37
N LEU A 16 41.15 -56.45 3.47
CA LEU A 16 41.86 -55.70 4.50
C LEU A 16 43.23 -55.25 3.97
N LEU A 17 43.60 -53.99 4.20
CA LEU A 17 44.98 -53.59 4.55
C LEU A 17 45.00 -52.27 5.30
N ALA A 18 45.69 -52.26 6.40
CA ALA A 18 45.90 -51.17 7.33
C ALA A 18 46.86 -50.14 6.76
N GLY A 19 46.63 -48.84 7.08
CA GLY A 19 47.59 -47.76 6.84
C GLY A 19 47.22 -46.54 7.68
N CYS A 20 48.03 -46.31 8.71
CA CYS A 20 47.97 -45.17 9.65
C CYS A 20 48.18 -43.81 8.97
N GLY A 21 47.53 -42.80 9.51
CA GLY A 21 48.14 -41.48 9.53
C GLY A 21 47.27 -40.30 9.12
N GLY A 22 46.80 -39.58 10.09
CA GLY A 22 46.88 -38.12 10.07
C GLY A 22 45.70 -37.32 9.55
N GLY A 23 45.06 -36.62 10.46
CA GLY A 23 44.44 -35.32 10.17
C GLY A 23 42.95 -35.35 9.87
N GLU A 24 42.16 -35.49 10.90
CA GLU A 24 40.77 -34.96 10.88
C GLU A 24 40.83 -33.43 10.79
N THR A 25 40.83 -32.88 9.60
CA THR A 25 40.39 -31.50 9.40
C THR A 25 38.88 -31.52 9.49
N SER A 26 38.37 -31.33 10.71
CA SER A 26 36.99 -30.86 10.92
C SER A 26 36.83 -29.54 10.19
N GLY A 27 36.36 -29.59 8.96
CA GLY A 27 35.86 -28.45 8.27
C GLY A 27 34.65 -27.95 9.04
N SER A 28 34.87 -27.05 10.00
CA SER A 28 33.85 -26.24 10.61
C SER A 28 33.32 -25.40 9.46
N ALA A 29 32.19 -25.83 8.88
CA ALA A 29 31.39 -24.97 8.06
C ALA A 29 31.01 -23.79 8.95
N THR A 30 31.71 -22.68 8.76
CA THR A 30 31.32 -21.39 9.33
C THR A 30 29.96 -21.13 8.75
N GLN A 31 28.88 -21.46 9.50
CA GLN A 31 27.57 -20.90 9.25
C GLN A 31 27.77 -19.40 9.42
N THR A 32 27.85 -18.68 8.31
CA THR A 32 27.64 -17.24 8.28
C THR A 32 26.19 -17.04 8.71
N THR A 33 25.99 -16.85 10.01
CA THR A 33 24.72 -16.35 10.52
C THR A 33 24.53 -15.00 9.87
N GLN A 34 23.60 -14.93 8.91
CA GLN A 34 23.17 -13.63 8.40
C GLN A 34 22.76 -12.79 9.61
N PRO A 35 23.12 -11.50 9.64
CA PRO A 35 22.72 -10.64 10.75
C PRO A 35 21.20 -10.70 10.88
N LYS A 36 20.71 -10.85 12.11
CA LYS A 36 19.27 -10.88 12.39
C LYS A 36 18.62 -9.61 11.80
N LEU A 37 17.56 -9.79 11.03
CA LEU A 37 16.82 -8.67 10.47
C LEU A 37 16.16 -7.89 11.62
N ARG A 38 16.44 -6.58 11.69
CA ARG A 38 15.87 -5.64 12.67
C ARG A 38 15.20 -4.52 11.93
N VAL A 39 13.87 -4.43 12.03
CA VAL A 39 13.03 -3.51 11.25
C VAL A 39 12.36 -2.51 12.19
N ALA A 40 12.57 -1.23 11.94
CA ALA A 40 11.89 -0.13 12.62
C ALA A 40 10.89 0.55 11.69
N LEU A 41 9.72 0.92 12.22
CA LEU A 41 8.67 1.64 11.51
C LEU A 41 8.38 2.97 12.20
N VAL A 42 8.44 4.07 11.46
CA VAL A 42 8.10 5.42 11.95
C VAL A 42 6.79 5.85 11.31
N LEU A 43 5.79 6.10 12.16
CA LEU A 43 4.43 6.49 11.78
C LEU A 43 4.18 7.96 12.14
N PRO A 44 3.62 8.76 11.23
CA PRO A 44 3.23 10.14 11.53
C PRO A 44 1.97 10.24 12.41
N GLY A 45 1.12 9.21 12.37
CA GLY A 45 -0.12 9.11 13.14
C GLY A 45 -0.18 7.87 14.02
N SER A 46 -1.38 7.58 14.54
CA SER A 46 -1.61 6.43 15.42
C SER A 46 -1.57 5.10 14.66
N ALA A 47 -0.95 4.09 15.25
CA ALA A 47 -0.98 2.71 14.75
C ALA A 47 -2.39 2.08 14.75
N ASP A 48 -3.39 2.72 15.36
CA ASP A 48 -4.79 2.29 15.43
C ASP A 48 -5.75 3.29 14.75
N ASP A 49 -5.30 3.95 13.67
CA ASP A 49 -6.08 4.94 12.92
C ASP A 49 -7.18 4.34 12.02
N LYS A 50 -7.31 3.02 12.00
CA LYS A 50 -8.21 2.25 11.12
C LYS A 50 -7.96 2.44 9.62
N GLY A 51 -6.79 2.98 9.26
CA GLY A 51 -6.43 3.35 7.88
C GLY A 51 -4.95 3.15 7.57
N PHE A 52 -4.31 4.23 7.17
CA PHE A 52 -2.97 4.28 6.60
C PHE A 52 -1.86 3.80 7.53
N ASN A 53 -1.84 4.30 8.77
CA ASN A 53 -0.79 3.94 9.73
C ASN A 53 -0.99 2.52 10.27
N GLN A 54 -2.23 2.13 10.56
CA GLN A 54 -2.53 0.77 10.99
C GLN A 54 -2.13 -0.26 9.93
N ALA A 55 -2.36 0.03 8.64
CA ALA A 55 -1.99 -0.88 7.56
C ALA A 55 -0.47 -1.10 7.49
N ALA A 56 0.34 -0.08 7.76
CA ALA A 56 1.79 -0.23 7.86
C ALA A 56 2.21 -1.01 9.11
N TYR A 57 1.60 -0.71 10.25
CA TYR A 57 1.86 -1.42 11.51
C TYR A 57 1.58 -2.93 11.39
N GLU A 58 0.53 -3.33 10.68
CA GLU A 58 0.17 -4.73 10.46
C GLU A 58 1.23 -5.52 9.66
N ALA A 59 2.19 -4.86 9.01
CA ALA A 59 3.33 -5.53 8.39
C ALA A 59 4.31 -6.12 9.43
N LEU A 60 4.45 -5.52 10.61
CA LEU A 60 5.46 -5.92 11.59
C LEU A 60 5.31 -7.38 12.04
N PRO A 61 4.14 -7.87 12.49
CA PRO A 61 3.98 -9.28 12.87
C PRO A 61 4.23 -10.24 11.69
N ILE A 62 3.94 -9.84 10.46
CA ILE A 62 4.23 -10.66 9.27
C ILE A 62 5.74 -10.75 9.04
N LEU A 63 6.48 -9.65 9.24
CA LEU A 63 7.94 -9.64 9.15
C LEU A 63 8.60 -10.49 10.24
N GLU A 64 8.05 -10.50 11.46
CA GLU A 64 8.48 -11.38 12.55
C GLU A 64 8.25 -12.85 12.19
N GLU A 65 7.06 -13.20 11.71
CA GLU A 65 6.72 -14.58 11.36
C GLU A 65 7.53 -15.08 10.15
N ARG A 66 7.59 -14.27 9.08
CA ARG A 66 8.17 -14.71 7.80
C ARG A 66 9.71 -14.71 7.81
N PHE A 67 10.34 -13.72 8.45
CA PHE A 67 11.79 -13.50 8.40
C PHE A 67 12.47 -13.66 9.75
N GLY A 68 11.76 -13.91 10.84
CA GLY A 68 12.31 -13.91 12.20
C GLY A 68 12.84 -12.55 12.62
N ALA A 69 12.28 -11.47 12.03
CA ALA A 69 12.72 -10.11 12.30
C ALA A 69 12.47 -9.70 13.76
N GLU A 70 13.34 -8.83 14.27
CA GLU A 70 13.06 -8.05 15.48
C GLU A 70 12.44 -6.73 15.04
N THR A 71 11.26 -6.41 15.52
CA THR A 71 10.55 -5.20 15.09
C THR A 71 10.43 -4.17 16.20
N ALA A 72 10.38 -2.90 15.82
CA ALA A 72 10.05 -1.77 16.67
C ALA A 72 9.25 -0.73 15.88
N TYR A 73 8.52 0.14 16.57
CA TYR A 73 7.85 1.25 15.91
C TYR A 73 7.75 2.47 16.83
N SER A 74 7.57 3.64 16.22
CA SER A 74 7.11 4.86 16.88
C SER A 74 5.88 5.37 16.14
N GLU A 75 4.92 5.89 16.90
CA GLU A 75 3.67 6.44 16.38
C GLU A 75 3.46 7.88 16.83
N ASN A 76 2.57 8.61 16.15
CA ASN A 76 2.32 10.02 16.42
C ASN A 76 3.62 10.85 16.43
N THR A 77 4.57 10.47 15.56
CA THR A 77 5.86 11.14 15.46
C THR A 77 5.65 12.47 14.73
N PRO A 78 5.95 13.62 15.34
CA PRO A 78 5.79 14.89 14.66
C PRO A 78 6.86 15.10 13.59
N VAL A 79 6.55 15.87 12.54
CA VAL A 79 7.43 16.07 11.37
C VAL A 79 8.85 16.55 11.76
N ASN A 80 8.95 17.42 12.76
CA ASN A 80 10.24 17.93 13.26
C ASN A 80 11.08 16.88 14.00
N GLU A 81 10.55 15.71 14.29
CA GLU A 81 11.24 14.61 14.96
C GLU A 81 11.56 13.43 14.03
N PHE A 82 11.11 13.44 12.76
CA PHE A 82 11.37 12.37 11.81
C PHE A 82 12.85 12.06 11.63
N GLU A 83 13.69 13.09 11.49
CA GLU A 83 15.13 12.92 11.34
C GLU A 83 15.75 12.24 12.56
N GLN A 84 15.37 12.68 13.75
CA GLN A 84 15.89 12.11 14.99
C GLN A 84 15.44 10.64 15.13
N ALA A 85 14.19 10.32 14.83
CA ALA A 85 13.68 8.95 14.89
C ALA A 85 14.45 8.00 13.94
N PHE A 86 14.75 8.46 12.71
CA PHE A 86 15.52 7.66 11.74
C PHE A 86 16.94 7.41 12.24
N ARG A 87 17.61 8.44 12.75
CA ARG A 87 18.96 8.34 13.33
C ARG A 87 18.99 7.42 14.55
N ASP A 88 18.04 7.59 15.45
CA ASP A 88 17.96 6.80 16.70
C ASP A 88 17.82 5.31 16.40
N TYR A 89 16.97 4.92 15.44
CA TYR A 89 16.82 3.52 15.05
C TYR A 89 18.07 2.97 14.36
N ALA A 90 18.70 3.73 13.47
CA ALA A 90 19.95 3.33 12.83
C ALA A 90 21.08 3.16 13.85
N GLU A 91 21.23 4.08 14.81
CA GLU A 91 22.23 4.02 15.90
C GLU A 91 21.97 2.86 16.88
N GLN A 92 20.71 2.47 17.07
CA GLN A 92 20.34 1.26 17.84
C GLN A 92 20.61 -0.04 17.08
N GLY A 93 21.10 0.04 15.82
CA GLY A 93 21.45 -1.10 14.99
C GLY A 93 20.26 -1.76 14.29
N PHE A 94 19.18 -1.03 14.05
CA PHE A 94 18.16 -1.46 13.12
C PHE A 94 18.72 -1.39 11.70
N ASN A 95 18.65 -2.50 10.98
CA ASN A 95 19.18 -2.58 9.62
C ASN A 95 18.14 -2.29 8.53
N VAL A 96 16.89 -2.08 8.92
CA VAL A 96 15.85 -1.51 8.06
C VAL A 96 15.07 -0.47 8.86
N VAL A 97 14.94 0.76 8.33
CA VAL A 97 14.11 1.83 8.91
C VAL A 97 13.10 2.27 7.85
N ILE A 98 11.82 2.23 8.21
CA ILE A 98 10.70 2.52 7.30
C ILE A 98 10.02 3.80 7.75
N GLY A 99 9.89 4.78 6.86
CA GLY A 99 9.07 5.97 7.03
C GLY A 99 7.73 5.77 6.31
N GLN A 100 6.64 5.85 7.06
CA GLN A 100 5.30 5.67 6.51
C GLN A 100 4.74 7.01 6.03
N GLY A 101 4.87 7.28 4.74
CA GLY A 101 4.30 8.46 4.10
C GLY A 101 5.29 9.26 3.26
N PHE A 102 4.74 10.02 2.32
CA PHE A 102 5.47 10.86 1.39
C PHE A 102 6.43 11.83 2.10
N GLU A 103 5.99 12.39 3.24
CA GLU A 103 6.68 13.41 4.02
C GLU A 103 8.02 12.97 4.61
N PHE A 104 8.29 11.66 4.68
CA PHE A 104 9.58 11.13 5.14
C PHE A 104 10.69 11.21 4.08
N GLY A 105 10.37 11.55 2.83
CA GLY A 105 11.31 11.49 1.71
C GLY A 105 12.56 12.35 1.89
N GLU A 106 12.41 13.63 2.24
CA GLU A 106 13.53 14.56 2.43
C GLU A 106 14.45 14.11 3.58
N VAL A 107 13.84 13.67 4.67
CA VAL A 107 14.57 13.16 5.84
C VAL A 107 15.35 11.91 5.50
N ALA A 108 14.75 10.96 4.79
CA ALA A 108 15.40 9.72 4.38
C ALA A 108 16.61 10.01 3.46
N MET A 109 16.47 10.90 2.48
CA MET A 109 17.58 11.31 1.60
C MET A 109 18.73 11.97 2.36
N LYS A 110 18.42 12.69 3.44
CA LYS A 110 19.42 13.33 4.29
C LYS A 110 20.15 12.36 5.19
N VAL A 111 19.43 11.37 5.77
CA VAL A 111 19.96 10.46 6.80
C VAL A 111 20.66 9.24 6.21
N ALA A 112 20.11 8.65 5.13
CA ALA A 112 20.62 7.39 4.58
C ALA A 112 22.12 7.38 4.24
N PRO A 113 22.73 8.46 3.71
CA PRO A 113 24.18 8.48 3.44
C PRO A 113 25.05 8.34 4.68
N ASP A 114 24.56 8.72 5.86
CA ASP A 114 25.31 8.65 7.13
C ASP A 114 25.34 7.23 7.72
N TYR A 115 24.43 6.35 7.27
CA TYR A 115 24.24 4.98 7.79
C TYR A 115 24.24 3.95 6.64
N PRO A 116 25.38 3.69 5.99
CA PRO A 116 25.44 2.84 4.79
C PRO A 116 25.05 1.36 5.03
N ASP A 117 25.09 0.89 6.28
CA ASP A 117 24.72 -0.47 6.68
C ASP A 117 23.22 -0.60 7.06
N THR A 118 22.47 0.50 7.05
CA THR A 118 21.03 0.55 7.31
C THR A 118 20.29 0.86 6.02
N PHE A 119 19.30 0.05 5.66
CA PHE A 119 18.38 0.32 4.55
C PHE A 119 17.23 1.21 5.01
N PHE A 120 16.89 2.18 4.18
CA PHE A 120 15.77 3.08 4.42
C PHE A 120 14.70 2.85 3.35
N LEU A 121 13.46 2.63 3.78
CA LEU A 121 12.29 2.53 2.90
C LEU A 121 11.35 3.69 3.21
N VAL A 122 10.82 4.33 2.17
CA VAL A 122 9.81 5.38 2.31
C VAL A 122 8.59 5.03 1.48
N THR A 123 7.44 4.91 2.13
CA THR A 123 6.21 4.57 1.42
C THR A 123 5.60 5.80 0.73
N ASN A 124 4.86 5.55 -0.35
CA ASN A 124 4.14 6.58 -1.12
C ASN A 124 5.02 7.72 -1.64
N ASN A 125 6.30 7.43 -1.91
CA ASN A 125 7.23 8.43 -2.42
C ASN A 125 7.99 7.87 -3.65
N PRO A 126 7.73 8.40 -4.86
CA PRO A 126 8.36 7.94 -6.09
C PRO A 126 9.76 8.52 -6.34
N ASP A 127 10.17 9.55 -5.57
CA ASP A 127 11.38 10.33 -5.86
C ASP A 127 12.59 9.87 -5.04
N VAL A 128 12.35 9.02 -4.03
CA VAL A 128 13.38 8.59 -3.08
C VAL A 128 14.18 7.42 -3.63
N GLN A 129 15.50 7.60 -3.76
CA GLN A 129 16.42 6.56 -4.24
C GLN A 129 17.84 6.76 -3.71
N GLY A 130 18.60 5.66 -3.58
CA GLY A 130 19.98 5.70 -3.14
C GLY A 130 20.55 4.29 -2.91
N PRO A 131 21.84 4.15 -2.66
CA PRO A 131 22.47 2.84 -2.47
C PRO A 131 21.81 1.97 -1.38
N ASN A 132 21.27 2.61 -0.35
CA ASN A 132 20.58 2.00 0.79
C ASN A 132 19.21 2.67 1.05
N LEU A 133 18.61 3.28 0.03
CA LEU A 133 17.38 4.04 0.15
C LEU A 133 16.45 3.75 -1.04
N GLN A 134 15.19 3.42 -0.75
CA GLN A 134 14.19 3.10 -1.76
C GLN A 134 12.82 3.68 -1.43
N GLY A 135 12.21 4.33 -2.42
CA GLY A 135 10.79 4.67 -2.38
C GLY A 135 9.92 3.47 -2.78
N LEU A 136 8.87 3.21 -2.01
CA LEU A 136 7.83 2.22 -2.32
C LEU A 136 6.57 2.98 -2.75
N GLN A 137 6.28 2.96 -4.05
CA GLN A 137 5.21 3.77 -4.63
C GLN A 137 4.08 2.87 -5.15
N PRO A 138 2.92 2.83 -4.48
CA PRO A 138 1.73 2.26 -5.09
C PRO A 138 1.25 3.22 -6.20
N ALA A 139 0.94 2.72 -7.38
CA ALA A 139 0.30 3.48 -8.45
C ALA A 139 -1.18 3.73 -8.11
N SER A 140 -1.43 4.30 -6.92
CA SER A 140 -2.75 4.44 -6.34
C SER A 140 -3.71 5.26 -7.20
N TRP A 141 -3.17 6.09 -8.13
CA TRP A 141 -3.97 6.81 -9.12
C TRP A 141 -4.67 5.87 -10.09
N GLU A 142 -4.12 4.70 -10.41
CA GLU A 142 -4.80 3.70 -11.24
C GLU A 142 -6.04 3.14 -10.52
N ALA A 143 -5.91 2.80 -9.24
CA ALA A 143 -7.04 2.34 -8.43
C ALA A 143 -8.06 3.46 -8.16
N ALA A 144 -7.61 4.71 -7.99
CA ALA A 144 -8.48 5.88 -7.88
C ALA A 144 -9.28 6.14 -9.16
N TYR A 145 -8.69 5.91 -10.34
CA TYR A 145 -9.41 5.94 -11.61
C TYR A 145 -10.55 4.90 -11.62
N LEU A 146 -10.29 3.67 -11.17
CA LEU A 146 -11.34 2.65 -11.04
C LEU A 146 -12.44 3.06 -10.06
N ALA A 147 -12.08 3.70 -8.93
CA ALA A 147 -13.04 4.27 -8.00
C ALA A 147 -13.92 5.37 -8.67
N GLY A 148 -13.29 6.19 -9.52
CA GLY A 148 -13.99 7.17 -10.34
C GLY A 148 -14.97 6.54 -11.34
N VAL A 149 -14.57 5.47 -12.02
CA VAL A 149 -15.46 4.68 -12.91
C VAL A 149 -16.64 4.13 -12.12
N ALA A 150 -16.42 3.59 -10.93
CA ALA A 150 -17.48 3.10 -10.05
C ALA A 150 -18.43 4.24 -9.64
N ALA A 151 -17.89 5.37 -9.17
CA ALA A 151 -18.66 6.54 -8.75
C ALA A 151 -19.52 7.11 -9.90
N GLY A 152 -18.92 7.32 -11.07
CA GLY A 152 -19.63 7.84 -12.25
C GLY A 152 -20.75 6.92 -12.74
N THR A 153 -20.56 5.59 -12.61
CA THR A 153 -21.57 4.59 -12.96
C THR A 153 -22.76 4.60 -12.00
N VAL A 154 -22.50 4.83 -10.69
CA VAL A 154 -23.53 4.85 -9.63
C VAL A 154 -24.27 6.17 -9.59
N SER A 155 -23.59 7.30 -9.79
CA SER A 155 -24.19 8.63 -9.68
C SER A 155 -25.39 8.83 -10.61
N ARG A 156 -26.48 9.32 -10.06
CA ARG A 156 -27.71 9.70 -10.79
C ARG A 156 -27.76 11.19 -11.08
N SER A 157 -27.29 12.02 -10.15
CA SER A 157 -27.27 13.48 -10.30
C SER A 157 -26.23 13.94 -11.34
N GLY A 158 -25.18 13.15 -11.58
CA GLY A 158 -24.01 13.57 -12.32
C GLY A 158 -23.07 14.49 -11.52
N LYS A 159 -23.31 14.64 -10.21
CA LYS A 159 -22.44 15.39 -9.30
C LYS A 159 -21.76 14.43 -8.34
N VAL A 160 -20.43 14.42 -8.35
CA VAL A 160 -19.60 13.52 -7.57
C VAL A 160 -18.60 14.33 -6.77
N GLY A 161 -18.38 13.97 -5.50
CA GLY A 161 -17.44 14.65 -4.61
C GLY A 161 -16.25 13.78 -4.24
N GLY A 162 -15.06 14.39 -4.23
CA GLY A 162 -13.84 13.82 -3.68
C GLY A 162 -13.28 14.70 -2.55
N ILE A 163 -12.96 14.11 -1.40
CA ILE A 163 -12.44 14.83 -0.23
C ILE A 163 -11.14 14.19 0.21
N ALA A 164 -10.05 14.96 0.20
CA ALA A 164 -8.72 14.49 0.60
C ALA A 164 -8.19 15.24 1.84
N GLY A 165 -7.27 14.62 2.56
CA GLY A 165 -6.64 15.21 3.75
C GLY A 165 -5.71 16.35 3.38
N GLN A 166 -4.58 16.04 2.79
CA GLN A 166 -3.53 17.01 2.43
C GLN A 166 -3.33 17.06 0.91
N GLU A 167 -2.78 18.17 0.43
CA GLU A 167 -2.50 18.40 -1.00
C GLU A 167 -1.08 17.92 -1.36
N PHE A 168 -0.77 16.65 -1.03
CA PHE A 168 0.49 16.04 -1.46
C PHE A 168 0.41 15.56 -2.92
N PRO A 169 1.51 15.61 -3.70
CA PRO A 169 1.50 15.22 -5.12
C PRO A 169 0.86 13.86 -5.40
N VAL A 170 1.12 12.86 -4.55
CA VAL A 170 0.55 11.51 -4.68
C VAL A 170 -0.95 11.44 -4.37
N ILE A 171 -1.46 12.35 -3.55
CA ILE A 171 -2.89 12.46 -3.23
C ILE A 171 -3.60 13.23 -4.33
N VAL A 172 -3.00 14.33 -4.80
CA VAL A 172 -3.52 15.09 -5.95
C VAL A 172 -3.66 14.18 -7.17
N ALA A 173 -2.63 13.37 -7.46
CA ALA A 173 -2.68 12.43 -8.59
C ALA A 173 -3.84 11.43 -8.47
N GLN A 174 -4.14 10.93 -7.27
CA GLN A 174 -5.29 10.06 -7.05
C GLN A 174 -6.62 10.80 -7.25
N MET A 175 -6.74 12.02 -6.73
CA MET A 175 -7.96 12.84 -6.86
C MET A 175 -8.24 13.20 -8.32
N GLU A 176 -7.22 13.59 -9.09
CA GLU A 176 -7.34 13.87 -10.52
C GLU A 176 -7.67 12.60 -11.33
N ALA A 177 -7.05 11.47 -11.00
CA ALA A 177 -7.36 10.19 -11.63
C ALA A 177 -8.80 9.74 -11.33
N PHE A 178 -9.29 9.93 -10.10
CA PHE A 178 -10.69 9.72 -9.75
C PHE A 178 -11.62 10.56 -10.65
N LYS A 179 -11.34 11.87 -10.80
CA LYS A 179 -12.08 12.77 -11.70
C LYS A 179 -12.08 12.25 -13.14
N LEU A 180 -10.91 11.82 -13.64
CA LEU A 180 -10.82 11.23 -15.00
C LEU A 180 -11.66 9.96 -15.13
N GLY A 181 -11.66 9.08 -14.13
CA GLY A 181 -12.48 7.87 -14.11
C GLY A 181 -13.98 8.16 -14.14
N VAL A 182 -14.45 9.16 -13.37
CA VAL A 182 -15.85 9.61 -13.42
C VAL A 182 -16.20 10.09 -14.83
N LEU A 183 -15.37 10.96 -15.41
CA LEU A 183 -15.62 11.57 -16.73
C LEU A 183 -15.55 10.56 -17.87
N ALA A 184 -14.78 9.48 -17.73
CA ALA A 184 -14.69 8.42 -18.72
C ALA A 184 -16.02 7.68 -18.93
N VAL A 185 -16.83 7.51 -17.87
CA VAL A 185 -18.13 6.81 -17.94
C VAL A 185 -19.32 7.75 -17.92
N LYS A 186 -19.12 8.98 -17.48
CA LYS A 186 -20.17 10.03 -17.42
C LYS A 186 -19.59 11.37 -17.92
N PRO A 187 -19.38 11.52 -19.23
CA PRO A 187 -18.95 12.80 -19.79
C PRO A 187 -19.93 13.91 -19.45
N GLY A 188 -19.45 15.01 -18.90
CA GLY A 188 -20.28 16.13 -18.43
C GLY A 188 -20.72 16.04 -16.97
N ALA A 189 -20.25 15.06 -16.21
CA ALA A 189 -20.40 15.07 -14.76
C ALA A 189 -19.65 16.26 -14.14
N GLU A 190 -20.21 16.82 -13.07
CA GLU A 190 -19.54 17.79 -12.20
C GLU A 190 -18.78 17.01 -11.12
N VAL A 191 -17.44 17.08 -11.12
CA VAL A 191 -16.61 16.45 -10.11
C VAL A 191 -15.97 17.52 -9.26
N ARG A 192 -16.33 17.55 -7.97
CA ARG A 192 -15.81 18.53 -7.02
C ARG A 192 -14.76 17.87 -6.13
N LEU A 193 -13.54 18.42 -6.16
CA LEU A 193 -12.42 17.96 -5.34
C LEU A 193 -12.10 19.00 -4.27
N THR A 194 -11.81 18.55 -3.03
CA THR A 194 -11.51 19.43 -1.90
C THR A 194 -10.46 18.80 -0.99
N TYR A 195 -9.55 19.62 -0.48
CA TYR A 195 -8.48 19.25 0.45
C TYR A 195 -8.75 19.89 1.82
N LEU A 196 -8.75 19.07 2.87
CA LEU A 196 -9.08 19.49 4.25
C LEU A 196 -7.94 20.23 4.94
N GLY A 197 -6.68 19.96 4.56
CA GLY A 197 -5.49 20.41 5.28
C GLY A 197 -5.21 19.59 6.55
N THR A 198 -5.88 18.44 6.74
CA THR A 198 -5.73 17.55 7.91
C THR A 198 -6.20 16.14 7.57
N PHE A 199 -5.62 15.13 8.24
CA PHE A 199 -6.08 13.74 8.19
C PHE A 199 -6.86 13.31 9.44
N GLU A 200 -6.97 14.20 10.46
CA GLU A 200 -7.48 13.87 11.79
C GLU A 200 -8.87 14.46 12.07
N ASP A 201 -9.21 15.59 11.43
CA ASP A 201 -10.42 16.36 11.78
C ASP A 201 -11.68 15.80 11.12
N VAL A 202 -12.32 14.87 11.84
CA VAL A 202 -13.55 14.18 11.42
C VAL A 202 -14.72 15.17 11.23
N GLU A 203 -14.84 16.18 12.11
CA GLU A 203 -15.95 17.15 12.04
C GLU A 203 -15.81 18.08 10.82
N LYS A 204 -14.59 18.55 10.55
CA LYS A 204 -14.31 19.34 9.33
C LYS A 204 -14.64 18.58 8.06
N ALA A 205 -14.23 17.29 8.01
CA ALA A 205 -14.53 16.42 6.89
C ALA A 205 -16.05 16.23 6.71
N LYS A 206 -16.77 16.02 7.80
CA LYS A 206 -18.22 15.87 7.81
C LYS A 206 -18.95 17.14 7.33
N GLU A 207 -18.53 18.31 7.81
CA GLU A 207 -19.08 19.59 7.36
C GLU A 207 -18.82 19.83 5.86
N THR A 208 -17.61 19.54 5.39
CA THR A 208 -17.24 19.64 3.98
C THR A 208 -18.09 18.71 3.12
N ALA A 209 -18.29 17.46 3.55
CA ALA A 209 -19.12 16.48 2.87
C ALA A 209 -20.59 16.93 2.80
N ARG A 210 -21.15 17.45 3.91
CA ARG A 210 -22.50 18.00 3.95
C ARG A 210 -22.69 19.15 2.97
N ALA A 211 -21.75 20.08 2.89
CA ALA A 211 -21.81 21.18 1.93
C ALA A 211 -21.84 20.66 0.47
N MET A 212 -21.09 19.62 0.14
CA MET A 212 -21.16 18.99 -1.19
C MET A 212 -22.51 18.30 -1.44
N ILE A 213 -23.05 17.61 -0.43
CA ILE A 213 -24.37 16.96 -0.50
C ILE A 213 -25.48 17.99 -0.71
N ASP A 214 -25.45 19.11 0.00
CA ASP A 214 -26.41 20.20 -0.13
C ASP A 214 -26.38 20.82 -1.54
N ASP A 215 -25.22 20.79 -2.22
CA ASP A 215 -25.04 21.17 -3.61
C ASP A 215 -25.47 20.09 -4.63
N GLY A 216 -25.94 18.93 -4.13
CA GLY A 216 -26.53 17.85 -4.93
C GLY A 216 -25.56 16.72 -5.32
N VAL A 217 -24.40 16.61 -4.66
CA VAL A 217 -23.52 15.45 -4.78
C VAL A 217 -24.23 14.20 -4.24
N ASP A 218 -24.22 13.10 -5.00
CA ASP A 218 -24.88 11.83 -4.63
C ASP A 218 -23.92 10.64 -4.49
N VAL A 219 -22.63 10.87 -4.75
CA VAL A 219 -21.54 9.91 -4.46
C VAL A 219 -20.34 10.66 -3.91
N LEU A 220 -19.82 10.20 -2.77
CA LEU A 220 -18.62 10.74 -2.15
C LEU A 220 -17.48 9.72 -2.18
N TYR A 221 -16.27 10.20 -2.40
CA TYR A 221 -15.02 9.47 -2.27
C TYR A 221 -14.08 10.23 -1.33
N HIS A 222 -13.27 9.53 -0.54
CA HIS A 222 -12.30 10.20 0.31
C HIS A 222 -10.90 9.58 0.25
N ILE A 223 -9.89 10.43 0.52
CA ILE A 223 -8.51 10.07 0.83
C ILE A 223 -8.10 10.92 2.05
N ALA A 224 -8.61 10.59 3.23
CA ALA A 224 -8.50 11.47 4.40
C ALA A 224 -8.30 10.73 5.73
N ASP A 225 -7.82 9.50 5.70
CA ASP A 225 -7.54 8.67 6.89
C ASP A 225 -8.67 8.74 7.94
N ALA A 226 -8.35 9.09 9.19
CA ALA A 226 -9.33 9.21 10.27
C ALA A 226 -10.43 10.24 9.97
N ALA A 227 -10.08 11.38 9.35
CA ALA A 227 -11.06 12.39 8.94
C ALA A 227 -12.07 11.82 7.93
N GLY A 228 -11.71 10.83 7.12
CA GLY A 228 -12.59 10.16 6.14
C GLY A 228 -13.83 9.52 6.76
N LEU A 229 -13.80 9.16 8.05
CA LEU A 229 -14.97 8.68 8.77
C LEU A 229 -16.09 9.73 8.81
N GLY A 230 -15.74 11.02 8.86
CA GLY A 230 -16.70 12.13 8.78
C GLY A 230 -17.40 12.19 7.41
N VAL A 231 -16.68 11.91 6.32
CA VAL A 231 -17.25 11.82 4.98
C VAL A 231 -18.26 10.68 4.88
N ILE A 232 -17.90 9.50 5.37
CA ILE A 232 -18.78 8.32 5.40
C ILE A 232 -20.03 8.58 6.24
N GLN A 233 -19.88 9.21 7.42
CA GLN A 233 -20.99 9.56 8.29
C GLN A 233 -21.97 10.54 7.61
N ALA A 234 -21.46 11.59 6.95
CA ALA A 234 -22.30 12.54 6.23
C ALA A 234 -23.08 11.85 5.08
N ALA A 235 -22.41 10.98 4.32
CA ALA A 235 -23.06 10.19 3.26
C ALA A 235 -24.15 9.28 3.82
N GLN A 236 -23.91 8.61 4.95
CA GLN A 236 -24.89 7.75 5.63
C GLN A 236 -26.10 8.52 6.11
N GLU A 237 -25.90 9.68 6.74
CA GLU A 237 -26.99 10.54 7.23
C GLU A 237 -27.87 11.06 6.08
N ALA A 238 -27.27 11.31 4.92
CA ALA A 238 -27.96 11.80 3.73
C ALA A 238 -28.56 10.67 2.86
N GLY A 239 -28.22 9.42 3.13
CA GLY A 239 -28.69 8.28 2.32
C GLY A 239 -28.12 8.26 0.89
N ILE A 240 -26.88 8.74 0.72
CA ILE A 240 -26.13 8.70 -0.55
C ILE A 240 -24.98 7.69 -0.48
N TRP A 241 -24.30 7.44 -1.59
CA TRP A 241 -23.23 6.47 -1.66
C TRP A 241 -21.87 7.05 -1.27
N ALA A 242 -21.03 6.20 -0.66
CA ALA A 242 -19.64 6.51 -0.39
C ALA A 242 -18.68 5.42 -0.91
N ILE A 243 -17.47 5.84 -1.25
CA ILE A 243 -16.32 4.99 -1.56
C ILE A 243 -15.27 5.25 -0.49
N GLY A 244 -14.82 4.18 0.19
CA GLY A 244 -13.76 4.22 1.19
C GLY A 244 -12.37 4.23 0.58
N TRP A 245 -11.33 4.32 1.44
CA TRP A 245 -9.94 4.34 1.03
C TRP A 245 -9.02 3.54 1.97
N GLY A 246 -7.94 3.02 1.40
CA GLY A 246 -6.88 2.30 2.09
C GLY A 246 -7.22 0.84 2.32
N LYS A 247 -8.25 0.58 3.11
CA LYS A 247 -8.82 -0.74 3.41
C LYS A 247 -10.30 -0.82 3.05
N ASP A 248 -10.87 -2.02 3.10
CA ASP A 248 -12.32 -2.22 2.94
C ASP A 248 -13.09 -1.60 4.12
N GLN A 249 -13.68 -0.44 3.90
CA GLN A 249 -14.44 0.31 4.90
C GLN A 249 -15.96 0.04 4.85
N ASN A 250 -16.42 -0.96 4.10
CA ASN A 250 -17.84 -1.31 4.08
C ASN A 250 -18.38 -1.56 5.50
N GLY A 251 -17.58 -2.17 6.39
CA GLY A 251 -17.97 -2.40 7.79
C GLY A 251 -18.26 -1.14 8.60
N VAL A 252 -17.82 0.04 8.17
CA VAL A 252 -18.10 1.33 8.85
C VAL A 252 -19.56 1.74 8.65
N ALA A 253 -20.06 1.61 7.42
CA ALA A 253 -21.44 1.91 7.05
C ALA A 253 -21.91 0.98 5.92
N PRO A 254 -22.36 -0.26 6.24
CA PRO A 254 -22.57 -1.33 5.27
C PRO A 254 -23.59 -1.01 4.16
N ASP A 255 -24.56 -0.14 4.44
CA ASP A 255 -25.60 0.28 3.49
C ASP A 255 -25.22 1.55 2.69
N THR A 256 -24.02 2.10 2.91
CA THR A 256 -23.56 3.37 2.37
C THR A 256 -22.26 3.22 1.58
N VAL A 257 -21.26 2.54 2.17
CA VAL A 257 -19.97 2.29 1.52
C VAL A 257 -20.12 1.09 0.58
N PHE A 258 -20.28 1.36 -0.71
CA PHE A 258 -20.51 0.29 -1.67
C PHE A 258 -19.23 -0.36 -2.21
N THR A 259 -18.08 0.29 -2.06
CA THR A 259 -16.73 -0.22 -2.31
C THR A 259 -15.70 0.66 -1.61
N SER A 260 -14.44 0.26 -1.64
CA SER A 260 -13.31 1.07 -1.16
C SER A 260 -12.14 0.92 -2.13
N GLN A 261 -11.40 1.98 -2.37
CA GLN A 261 -10.10 1.87 -3.00
C GLN A 261 -9.15 1.16 -2.03
N ILE A 262 -8.56 0.08 -2.48
CA ILE A 262 -7.58 -0.69 -1.70
C ILE A 262 -6.18 -0.22 -2.08
N VAL A 263 -5.38 0.08 -1.06
CA VAL A 263 -3.94 0.28 -1.14
C VAL A 263 -3.32 -0.53 0.00
N ASP A 264 -2.86 -1.73 -0.30
CA ASP A 264 -2.31 -2.65 0.70
C ASP A 264 -0.89 -2.24 1.09
N GLN A 265 -0.80 -1.32 2.04
CA GLN A 265 0.47 -0.86 2.60
C GLN A 265 1.23 -2.02 3.27
N THR A 266 0.50 -2.96 3.87
CA THR A 266 1.07 -4.15 4.53
C THR A 266 1.86 -4.99 3.52
N ALA A 267 1.21 -5.38 2.41
CA ALA A 267 1.83 -6.18 1.36
C ALA A 267 3.03 -5.46 0.74
N MET A 268 2.90 -4.16 0.48
CA MET A 268 3.96 -3.32 -0.10
C MET A 268 5.21 -3.25 0.81
N ILE A 269 5.02 -3.05 2.11
CA ILE A 269 6.12 -3.00 3.09
C ILE A 269 6.79 -4.37 3.21
N VAL A 270 6.00 -5.43 3.34
CA VAL A 270 6.53 -6.81 3.43
C VAL A 270 7.36 -7.15 2.21
N ASP A 271 6.92 -6.75 1.02
CA ASP A 271 7.65 -6.99 -0.23
C ASP A 271 8.94 -6.17 -0.32
N GLY A 272 8.93 -4.89 0.12
CA GLY A 272 10.14 -4.06 0.19
C GLY A 272 11.20 -4.62 1.15
N VAL A 273 10.78 -5.11 2.32
CA VAL A 273 11.67 -5.76 3.30
C VAL A 273 12.15 -7.13 2.80
N ALA A 274 11.31 -7.88 2.09
CA ALA A 274 11.69 -9.14 1.47
C ALA A 274 12.85 -8.95 0.48
N ALA A 275 12.82 -7.92 -0.34
CA ALA A 275 13.90 -7.60 -1.27
C ALA A 275 15.25 -7.38 -0.56
N ILE A 276 15.23 -6.76 0.62
CA ILE A 276 16.42 -6.59 1.45
C ILE A 276 16.89 -7.93 2.03
N ALA A 277 15.97 -8.71 2.62
CA ALA A 277 16.27 -10.00 3.22
C ALA A 277 16.81 -11.03 2.22
N GLU A 278 16.33 -10.98 0.97
CA GLU A 278 16.71 -11.86 -0.13
C GLU A 278 17.91 -11.34 -0.95
N GLY A 279 18.42 -10.14 -0.64
CA GLY A 279 19.56 -9.53 -1.34
C GLY A 279 19.24 -9.05 -2.76
N THR A 280 17.98 -8.77 -3.07
CA THR A 280 17.51 -8.27 -4.36
C THR A 280 17.19 -6.76 -4.37
N PHE A 281 17.54 -6.06 -3.29
CA PHE A 281 17.35 -4.61 -3.17
C PHE A 281 18.12 -3.83 -4.24
N GLU A 282 17.46 -2.93 -4.96
CA GLU A 282 18.07 -2.18 -6.06
C GLU A 282 18.35 -0.70 -5.76
N GLY A 283 17.80 -0.14 -4.68
CA GLY A 283 17.96 1.27 -4.34
C GLY A 283 17.33 2.25 -5.33
N LYS A 284 16.33 1.79 -6.08
CA LYS A 284 15.52 2.59 -7.02
C LYS A 284 14.06 2.58 -6.57
N PRO A 285 13.27 3.61 -6.91
CA PRO A 285 11.85 3.59 -6.63
C PRO A 285 11.19 2.33 -7.19
N ARG A 286 10.36 1.69 -6.37
CA ARG A 286 9.59 0.52 -6.76
C ARG A 286 8.12 0.86 -6.84
N THR A 287 7.56 0.74 -8.03
CA THR A 287 6.15 1.03 -8.29
C THR A 287 5.34 -0.26 -8.30
N PHE A 288 4.19 -0.25 -7.62
CA PHE A 288 3.21 -1.33 -7.59
C PHE A 288 1.96 -0.88 -8.33
N GLY A 289 1.65 -1.52 -9.46
CA GLY A 289 0.49 -1.23 -10.30
C GLY A 289 -0.72 -2.12 -10.01
N LEU A 290 -1.77 -2.00 -10.82
CA LEU A 290 -2.97 -2.85 -10.74
C LEU A 290 -2.72 -4.33 -11.11
N ASP A 291 -1.54 -4.67 -11.59
CA ASP A 291 -1.04 -6.04 -11.82
C ASP A 291 -0.52 -6.70 -10.53
N SER A 292 -0.34 -5.93 -9.47
CA SER A 292 0.04 -6.40 -8.13
C SER A 292 -1.18 -6.60 -7.24
N ASP A 293 -1.02 -7.39 -6.17
CA ASP A 293 -2.06 -7.55 -5.15
C ASP A 293 -2.15 -6.34 -4.19
N VAL A 294 -1.31 -5.32 -4.41
CA VAL A 294 -1.27 -4.10 -3.57
C VAL A 294 -2.44 -3.17 -3.85
N LEU A 295 -2.97 -3.15 -5.09
CA LEU A 295 -3.96 -2.17 -5.52
C LEU A 295 -5.24 -2.81 -6.06
N GLY A 296 -6.37 -2.15 -5.82
CA GLY A 296 -7.65 -2.54 -6.39
C GLY A 296 -8.84 -1.82 -5.80
N LEU A 297 -10.01 -2.40 -6.00
CA LEU A 297 -11.23 -2.04 -5.29
C LEU A 297 -11.72 -3.21 -4.45
N ALA A 298 -12.26 -2.91 -3.27
CA ALA A 298 -13.00 -3.87 -2.47
C ALA A 298 -14.24 -4.39 -3.24
N PRO A 299 -14.77 -5.56 -2.90
CA PRO A 299 -15.98 -6.09 -3.54
C PRO A 299 -17.12 -5.07 -3.53
N ILE A 300 -17.87 -5.01 -4.63
CA ILE A 300 -19.06 -4.16 -4.72
C ILE A 300 -20.16 -4.72 -3.83
N ARG A 301 -20.72 -3.88 -2.93
CA ARG A 301 -21.76 -4.25 -1.96
C ARG A 301 -22.83 -3.16 -1.91
N ALA A 302 -23.87 -3.38 -1.11
CA ALA A 302 -24.94 -2.41 -0.84
C ALA A 302 -25.77 -1.95 -2.04
N LEU A 303 -25.29 -2.09 -3.26
CA LEU A 303 -26.00 -1.66 -4.47
C LEU A 303 -27.11 -2.67 -4.86
N PRO A 304 -28.21 -2.20 -5.48
CA PRO A 304 -29.17 -3.10 -6.14
C PRO A 304 -28.46 -3.97 -7.19
N GLY A 305 -28.85 -5.26 -7.29
CA GLY A 305 -28.12 -6.27 -8.06
C GLY A 305 -27.79 -5.87 -9.52
N GLU A 306 -28.76 -5.26 -10.25
CA GLU A 306 -28.52 -4.80 -11.63
C GLU A 306 -27.46 -3.66 -11.67
N LEU A 307 -27.52 -2.73 -10.70
CA LEU A 307 -26.55 -1.65 -10.60
C LEU A 307 -25.17 -2.17 -10.17
N ALA A 308 -25.11 -3.13 -9.23
CA ALA A 308 -23.88 -3.78 -8.82
C ALA A 308 -23.17 -4.43 -10.02
N SER A 309 -23.89 -5.24 -10.80
CA SER A 309 -23.33 -5.90 -12.00
C SER A 309 -22.86 -4.90 -13.04
N LYS A 310 -23.55 -3.77 -13.20
CA LYS A 310 -23.12 -2.71 -14.11
C LYS A 310 -21.81 -2.07 -13.65
N VAL A 311 -21.65 -1.82 -12.35
CA VAL A 311 -20.42 -1.26 -11.78
C VAL A 311 -19.27 -2.25 -11.91
N GLU A 312 -19.50 -3.52 -11.54
CA GLU A 312 -18.48 -4.58 -11.65
C GLU A 312 -17.96 -4.71 -13.09
N THR A 313 -18.88 -4.71 -14.08
CA THR A 313 -18.49 -4.77 -15.50
C THR A 313 -17.69 -3.54 -15.92
N ALA A 314 -18.14 -2.33 -15.58
CA ALA A 314 -17.43 -1.11 -15.97
C ALA A 314 -16.04 -1.01 -15.34
N VAL A 315 -15.89 -1.43 -14.08
CA VAL A 315 -14.60 -1.47 -13.36
C VAL A 315 -13.67 -2.53 -13.96
N ALA A 316 -14.20 -3.73 -14.24
CA ALA A 316 -13.41 -4.80 -14.86
C ALA A 316 -12.90 -4.41 -16.26
N ASP A 317 -13.74 -3.81 -17.09
CA ASP A 317 -13.37 -3.31 -18.42
C ASP A 317 -12.29 -2.21 -18.32
N ALA A 318 -12.45 -1.27 -17.39
CA ALA A 318 -11.47 -0.21 -17.16
C ALA A 318 -10.12 -0.78 -16.68
N LYS A 319 -10.14 -1.72 -15.73
CA LYS A 319 -8.93 -2.42 -15.28
C LYS A 319 -8.23 -3.15 -16.43
N ALA A 320 -8.99 -3.90 -17.25
CA ALA A 320 -8.43 -4.61 -18.40
C ALA A 320 -7.75 -3.66 -19.39
N LYS A 321 -8.33 -2.50 -19.65
CA LYS A 321 -7.74 -1.48 -20.54
C LYS A 321 -6.46 -0.86 -19.98
N ILE A 322 -6.39 -0.63 -18.66
CA ILE A 322 -5.17 -0.15 -18.03
C ILE A 322 -4.07 -1.22 -18.12
N LEU A 323 -4.37 -2.47 -17.76
CA LEU A 323 -3.41 -3.58 -17.81
C LEU A 323 -2.91 -3.89 -19.22
N SER A 324 -3.74 -3.67 -20.23
CA SER A 324 -3.34 -3.86 -21.65
C SER A 324 -2.59 -2.65 -22.24
N GLY A 325 -2.52 -1.52 -21.51
CA GLY A 325 -1.94 -0.26 -22.00
C GLY A 325 -2.85 0.50 -22.98
N GLU A 326 -4.11 0.06 -23.19
CA GLU A 326 -5.10 0.82 -23.98
C GLU A 326 -5.48 2.15 -23.30
N THR A 327 -5.51 2.15 -21.97
CA THR A 327 -5.73 3.34 -21.16
C THR A 327 -4.52 3.56 -20.27
N GLU A 328 -3.84 4.68 -20.44
CA GLU A 328 -2.81 5.17 -19.54
C GLU A 328 -3.46 6.17 -18.56
N VAL A 329 -3.36 5.89 -17.26
CA VAL A 329 -3.82 6.82 -16.21
C VAL A 329 -2.65 7.71 -15.84
N PRO A 330 -2.69 9.01 -16.17
CA PRO A 330 -1.53 9.89 -15.92
C PRO A 330 -1.35 10.18 -14.43
N PHE A 331 -0.09 10.28 -14.00
CA PHE A 331 0.27 10.87 -12.72
C PHE A 331 0.22 12.39 -12.83
N ILE A 332 -0.78 13.03 -12.24
CA ILE A 332 -1.01 14.48 -12.28
C ILE A 332 -0.79 15.03 -10.87
N PRO A 333 0.41 15.57 -10.55
CA PRO A 333 0.77 15.97 -9.18
C PRO A 333 0.21 17.33 -8.73
N GLU A 334 -0.40 18.08 -9.64
CA GLU A 334 -0.97 19.41 -9.39
C GLU A 334 -2.45 19.45 -9.79
N PRO A 335 -3.34 20.14 -9.01
CA PRO A 335 -4.75 20.22 -9.35
C PRO A 335 -5.00 20.85 -10.72
N THR A 336 -5.86 20.20 -11.52
CA THR A 336 -6.26 20.71 -12.84
C THR A 336 -7.60 21.43 -12.74
N GLY A 337 -7.71 22.54 -12.08
CA GLY A 337 -8.86 23.48 -12.07
C GLY A 337 -10.27 22.88 -12.17
#